data_87fc829187204d28961a92dd79efa264
#
_entry.id   87fc829187204d28961a92dd79efa264
#
_cell.length_a   1.000
_cell.length_b   1.000
_cell.length_c   1.000
_cell.angle_alpha   90.00
_cell.angle_beta   90.00
_cell.angle_gamma   90.00
#
_symmetry.space_group_name_H-M   'P 1'
#
loop_
_entity.id
_entity.type
_entity.pdbx_description
1 polymer ?
#
loop_
_entity_poly.entity_id
_entity_poly.type
_entity_poly.pdbx_seq_one_letter_code
_entity_poly.pdbx_strand_id
1 'polypeptide(L)'
;VQTRTFVVNNLMKIWVSPDPELIPFRDASLEFLRRNPSKAIAIHWGLIAATYPFWFNVARQTGRLLALQDRVTQMQIINRLKEQYGDRQTVSRYARYVIRSFVTWGVLQDSEVKGCYEKSTLVSNTEPNLAILMFESALLATPEAKSVLGFLLNNPAFFPFQLPVMTGDFIAQRSERIEVVRYGLDDVLLKLTAKSS
;
A
#
# COMPACT_ATOMS: atom_id res chain seq x y z
N VAL A 1 -24.20 15.42 -0.65
CA VAL A 1 -23.26 16.50 -0.29
C VAL A 1 -22.14 15.93 0.59
N GLN A 2 -22.43 15.22 1.69
CA GLN A 2 -21.41 14.68 2.62
C GLN A 2 -20.38 13.75 1.97
N THR A 3 -20.77 12.88 1.03
CA THR A 3 -19.86 11.94 0.37
C THR A 3 -18.82 12.66 -0.48
N ARG A 4 -19.22 13.72 -1.22
CA ARG A 4 -18.29 14.50 -2.05
C ARG A 4 -17.24 15.22 -1.19
N THR A 5 -17.66 15.85 -0.10
CA THR A 5 -16.77 16.55 0.84
C THR A 5 -15.78 15.57 1.46
N PHE A 6 -16.21 14.37 1.83
CA PHE A 6 -15.33 13.34 2.38
C PHE A 6 -14.25 12.90 1.39
N VAL A 7 -14.61 12.65 0.13
CA VAL A 7 -13.65 12.27 -0.92
C VAL A 7 -12.64 13.41 -1.16
N VAL A 8 -13.13 14.66 -1.27
CA VAL A 8 -12.25 15.82 -1.49
C VAL A 8 -11.28 15.99 -0.32
N ASN A 9 -11.75 15.89 0.93
CA ASN A 9 -10.88 16.01 2.10
C ASN A 9 -9.79 14.93 2.13
N ASN A 10 -10.12 13.69 1.75
CA ASN A 10 -9.13 12.63 1.66
C ASN A 10 -8.08 12.90 0.58
N LEU A 11 -8.49 13.37 -0.60
CA LEU A 11 -7.56 13.76 -1.67
C LEU A 11 -6.69 14.95 -1.25
N MET A 12 -7.27 15.94 -0.58
CA MET A 12 -6.53 17.07 -0.03
C MET A 12 -5.45 16.62 0.95
N LYS A 13 -5.79 15.73 1.89
CA LYS A 13 -4.84 15.18 2.87
C LYS A 13 -3.72 14.36 2.22
N ILE A 14 -3.99 13.66 1.14
CA ILE A 14 -2.98 12.85 0.46
C ILE A 14 -2.04 13.70 -0.40
N TRP A 15 -2.59 14.63 -1.18
CA TRP A 15 -1.85 15.32 -2.23
C TRP A 15 -1.49 16.77 -1.93
N VAL A 16 -2.37 17.51 -1.27
CA VAL A 16 -2.23 18.97 -1.13
C VAL A 16 -1.66 19.35 0.22
N SER A 17 -2.20 18.76 1.29
CA SER A 17 -1.81 19.09 2.67
C SER A 17 -1.56 17.80 3.47
N PRO A 18 -0.57 16.96 3.07
CA PRO A 18 -0.21 15.78 3.82
C PRO A 18 0.39 16.16 5.19
N ASP A 19 0.39 15.20 6.10
CA ASP A 19 1.10 15.34 7.35
C ASP A 19 2.60 15.64 7.07
N PRO A 20 3.26 16.50 7.85
CA PRO A 20 4.62 16.98 7.54
C PRO A 20 5.65 15.88 7.28
N GLU A 21 5.50 14.75 7.94
CA GLU A 21 6.37 13.58 7.77
C GLU A 21 6.22 12.90 6.40
N LEU A 22 5.06 13.06 5.74
CA LEU A 22 4.75 12.49 4.43
C LEU A 22 5.13 13.40 3.26
N ILE A 23 5.48 14.67 3.52
CA ILE A 23 5.80 15.63 2.46
C ILE A 23 6.93 15.14 1.53
N PRO A 24 8.08 14.65 2.03
CA PRO A 24 9.16 14.19 1.15
C PRO A 24 8.74 13.00 0.28
N PHE A 25 7.95 12.09 0.82
CA PHE A 25 7.40 10.94 0.09
C PHE A 25 6.38 11.39 -0.96
N ARG A 26 5.47 12.31 -0.62
CA ARG A 26 4.51 12.89 -1.55
C ARG A 26 5.21 13.58 -2.72
N ASP A 27 6.26 14.38 -2.46
CA ASP A 27 6.98 15.14 -3.48
C ASP A 27 7.71 14.20 -4.44
N ALA A 28 8.40 13.18 -3.93
CA ALA A 28 9.02 12.14 -4.75
C ALA A 28 8.00 11.37 -5.60
N SER A 29 6.85 11.06 -5.01
CA SER A 29 5.73 10.40 -5.70
C SER A 29 5.17 11.26 -6.83
N LEU A 30 5.03 12.56 -6.60
CA LEU A 30 4.55 13.52 -7.60
C LEU A 30 5.55 13.68 -8.75
N GLU A 31 6.84 13.77 -8.44
CA GLU A 31 7.89 13.84 -9.46
C GLU A 31 7.93 12.57 -10.32
N PHE A 32 7.83 11.41 -9.68
CA PHE A 32 7.77 10.14 -10.39
C PHE A 32 6.52 10.05 -11.28
N LEU A 33 5.36 10.45 -10.78
CA LEU A 33 4.10 10.43 -11.53
C LEU A 33 4.15 11.33 -12.78
N ARG A 34 4.74 12.52 -12.67
CA ARG A 34 4.91 13.45 -13.80
C ARG A 34 5.72 12.82 -14.95
N ARG A 35 6.74 12.02 -14.62
CA ARG A 35 7.58 11.34 -15.60
C ARG A 35 6.94 10.05 -16.12
N ASN A 36 6.07 9.43 -15.32
CA ASN A 36 5.49 8.11 -15.59
C ASN A 36 3.96 8.09 -15.36
N PRO A 37 3.15 8.82 -16.18
CA PRO A 37 1.70 8.93 -15.94
C PRO A 37 0.96 7.58 -15.98
N SER A 38 1.45 6.60 -16.74
CA SER A 38 0.88 5.25 -16.82
C SER A 38 0.98 4.45 -15.52
N LYS A 39 1.82 4.89 -14.57
CA LYS A 39 2.00 4.26 -13.25
C LYS A 39 1.15 4.90 -12.15
N ALA A 40 0.17 5.72 -12.52
CA ALA A 40 -0.65 6.47 -11.57
C ALA A 40 -1.30 5.61 -10.48
N ILE A 41 -1.85 4.43 -10.81
CA ILE A 41 -2.51 3.56 -9.83
C ILE A 41 -1.53 3.13 -8.73
N ALA A 42 -0.31 2.73 -9.08
CA ALA A 42 0.68 2.29 -8.09
C ALA A 42 1.15 3.46 -7.19
N ILE A 43 1.30 4.66 -7.75
CA ILE A 43 1.64 5.87 -6.99
C ILE A 43 0.51 6.26 -6.04
N HIS A 44 -0.74 6.29 -6.52
CA HIS A 44 -1.89 6.55 -5.65
C HIS A 44 -2.02 5.50 -4.54
N TRP A 45 -1.78 4.24 -4.87
CA TRP A 45 -1.75 3.13 -3.91
C TRP A 45 -0.75 3.37 -2.78
N GLY A 46 0.50 3.70 -3.13
CA GLY A 46 1.54 3.99 -2.15
C GLY A 46 1.21 5.19 -1.26
N LEU A 47 0.72 6.29 -1.84
CA LEU A 47 0.36 7.48 -1.09
C LEU A 47 -0.80 7.25 -0.13
N ILE A 48 -1.84 6.53 -0.55
CA ILE A 48 -2.97 6.18 0.32
C ILE A 48 -2.51 5.22 1.42
N ALA A 49 -1.68 4.24 1.09
CA ALA A 49 -1.12 3.30 2.06
C ALA A 49 -0.35 4.01 3.16
N ALA A 50 0.53 4.96 2.80
CA ALA A 50 1.31 5.75 3.75
C ALA A 50 0.43 6.69 4.61
N THR A 51 -0.61 7.29 4.00
CA THR A 51 -1.49 8.25 4.68
C THR A 51 -2.52 7.58 5.59
N TYR A 52 -2.98 6.38 5.23
CA TYR A 52 -4.06 5.67 5.91
C TYR A 52 -3.67 4.23 6.26
N PRO A 53 -3.03 3.98 7.41
CA PRO A 53 -2.63 2.63 7.83
C PRO A 53 -3.77 1.61 7.87
N PHE A 54 -5.01 2.05 8.15
CA PHE A 54 -6.18 1.19 8.05
C PHE A 54 -6.41 0.70 6.63
N TRP A 55 -6.32 1.58 5.63
CA TRP A 55 -6.44 1.21 4.21
C TRP A 55 -5.36 0.21 3.81
N PHE A 56 -4.11 0.45 4.22
CA PHE A 56 -2.99 -0.49 4.01
C PHE A 56 -3.27 -1.86 4.61
N ASN A 57 -3.85 -1.92 5.82
CA ASN A 57 -4.23 -3.17 6.44
C ASN A 57 -5.37 -3.89 5.72
N VAL A 58 -6.36 -3.17 5.19
CA VAL A 58 -7.40 -3.78 4.32
C VAL A 58 -6.75 -4.40 3.08
N ALA A 59 -5.85 -3.68 2.40
CA ALA A 59 -5.11 -4.21 1.26
C ALA A 59 -4.29 -5.46 1.63
N ARG A 60 -3.61 -5.44 2.77
CA ARG A 60 -2.81 -6.55 3.28
C ARG A 60 -3.66 -7.80 3.55
N GLN A 61 -4.81 -7.67 4.21
CA GLN A 61 -5.70 -8.80 4.47
C GLN A 61 -6.32 -9.34 3.18
N THR A 62 -6.68 -8.46 2.25
CA THR A 62 -7.17 -8.86 0.92
C THR A 62 -6.12 -9.67 0.18
N GLY A 63 -4.89 -9.17 0.10
CA GLY A 63 -3.79 -9.86 -0.60
C GLY A 63 -3.40 -11.19 0.04
N ARG A 64 -3.42 -11.29 1.38
CA ARG A 64 -3.19 -12.57 2.09
C ARG A 64 -4.22 -13.64 1.72
N LEU A 65 -5.49 -13.26 1.63
CA LEU A 65 -6.55 -14.18 1.24
C LEU A 65 -6.42 -14.58 -0.23
N LEU A 66 -6.15 -13.61 -1.13
CA LEU A 66 -5.96 -13.87 -2.57
C LEU A 66 -4.67 -14.65 -2.91
N ALA A 67 -3.72 -14.75 -1.99
CA ALA A 67 -2.57 -15.62 -2.14
C ALA A 67 -2.90 -17.10 -1.85
N LEU A 68 -4.02 -17.38 -1.16
CA LEU A 68 -4.45 -18.72 -0.76
C LEU A 68 -5.63 -19.24 -1.55
N GLN A 69 -6.39 -18.36 -2.21
CA GLN A 69 -7.63 -18.70 -2.90
C GLN A 69 -7.91 -17.70 -4.03
N ASP A 70 -8.61 -18.15 -5.08
CA ASP A 70 -8.89 -17.29 -6.26
C ASP A 70 -9.94 -16.22 -5.97
N ARG A 71 -10.79 -16.46 -4.98
CA ARG A 71 -11.92 -15.60 -4.61
C ARG A 71 -11.88 -15.24 -3.14
N VAL A 72 -12.25 -14.01 -2.81
CA VAL A 72 -12.34 -13.53 -1.43
C VAL A 72 -13.71 -12.94 -1.17
N THR A 73 -14.26 -13.17 0.02
CA THR A 73 -15.50 -12.52 0.41
C THR A 73 -15.23 -11.28 1.25
N GLN A 74 -16.13 -10.30 1.13
CA GLN A 74 -16.12 -9.12 1.99
C GLN A 74 -16.09 -9.51 3.48
N MET A 75 -16.83 -10.56 3.85
CA MET A 75 -16.91 -11.04 5.23
C MET A 75 -15.57 -11.58 5.73
N GLN A 76 -14.84 -12.36 4.91
CA GLN A 76 -13.50 -12.86 5.29
C GLN A 76 -12.54 -11.72 5.58
N ILE A 77 -12.50 -10.70 4.71
CA ILE A 77 -11.63 -9.52 4.91
C ILE A 77 -12.02 -8.79 6.19
N ILE A 78 -13.33 -8.52 6.39
CA ILE A 78 -13.84 -7.82 7.58
C ILE A 78 -13.52 -8.59 8.86
N ASN A 79 -13.68 -9.91 8.88
CA ASN A 79 -13.39 -10.70 10.08
C ASN A 79 -11.91 -10.62 10.47
N ARG A 80 -10.98 -10.70 9.50
CA ARG A 80 -9.56 -10.49 9.76
C ARG A 80 -9.24 -9.10 10.33
N LEU A 81 -9.95 -8.07 9.87
CA LEU A 81 -9.79 -6.72 10.41
C LEU A 81 -10.39 -6.59 11.82
N LYS A 82 -11.51 -7.25 12.10
CA LYS A 82 -12.11 -7.28 13.45
C LYS A 82 -11.20 -7.96 14.48
N GLU A 83 -10.49 -9.01 14.09
CA GLU A 83 -9.47 -9.64 14.94
C GLU A 83 -8.38 -8.65 15.37
N GLN A 84 -8.00 -7.73 14.49
CA GLN A 84 -6.95 -6.73 14.74
C GLN A 84 -7.47 -5.47 15.43
N TYR A 85 -8.65 -4.98 15.05
CA TYR A 85 -9.17 -3.66 15.46
C TYR A 85 -10.38 -3.74 16.41
N GLY A 86 -10.84 -4.94 16.74
CA GLY A 86 -12.07 -5.18 17.50
C GLY A 86 -13.33 -5.10 16.65
N ASP A 87 -14.42 -5.67 17.19
CA ASP A 87 -15.73 -5.73 16.51
C ASP A 87 -16.48 -4.39 16.63
N ARG A 88 -16.06 -3.42 15.82
CA ARG A 88 -16.70 -2.09 15.74
C ARG A 88 -17.38 -1.94 14.39
N GLN A 89 -18.58 -1.36 14.39
CA GLN A 89 -19.32 -1.04 13.14
C GLN A 89 -18.50 -0.20 12.16
N THR A 90 -17.66 0.72 12.67
CA THR A 90 -16.78 1.56 11.86
C THR A 90 -15.76 0.74 11.09
N VAL A 91 -15.17 -0.31 11.67
CA VAL A 91 -14.23 -1.21 11.00
C VAL A 91 -14.89 -1.84 9.77
N SER A 92 -16.08 -2.44 9.95
CA SER A 92 -16.83 -3.06 8.86
C SER A 92 -17.22 -2.06 7.77
N ARG A 93 -17.66 -0.86 8.15
CA ARG A 93 -18.07 0.20 7.22
C ARG A 93 -16.91 0.70 6.38
N TYR A 94 -15.79 1.06 7.00
CA TYR A 94 -14.63 1.57 6.27
C TYR A 94 -13.96 0.50 5.43
N ALA A 95 -13.88 -0.75 5.89
CA ALA A 95 -13.38 -1.87 5.10
C ALA A 95 -14.18 -2.02 3.78
N ARG A 96 -15.52 -1.91 3.83
CA ARG A 96 -16.36 -1.94 2.62
C ARG A 96 -16.02 -0.83 1.63
N TYR A 97 -15.78 0.39 2.11
CA TYR A 97 -15.39 1.50 1.24
C TYR A 97 -14.04 1.25 0.57
N VAL A 98 -13.08 0.74 1.33
CA VAL A 98 -11.75 0.39 0.78
C VAL A 98 -11.87 -0.72 -0.26
N ILE A 99 -12.57 -1.81 0.03
CA ILE A 99 -12.78 -2.91 -0.93
C ILE A 99 -13.44 -2.40 -2.21
N ARG A 100 -14.47 -1.54 -2.09
CA ARG A 100 -15.09 -0.93 -3.28
C ARG A 100 -14.16 -0.04 -4.07
N SER A 101 -13.20 0.64 -3.43
CA SER A 101 -12.17 1.38 -4.16
C SER A 101 -11.27 0.47 -4.99
N PHE A 102 -10.94 -0.73 -4.50
CA PHE A 102 -10.18 -1.73 -5.28
C PHE A 102 -10.92 -2.17 -6.54
N VAL A 103 -12.24 -2.35 -6.45
CA VAL A 103 -13.09 -2.66 -7.62
C VAL A 103 -13.14 -1.47 -8.57
N THR A 104 -13.35 -0.26 -8.06
CA THR A 104 -13.40 0.96 -8.88
C THR A 104 -12.07 1.20 -9.63
N TRP A 105 -10.95 0.84 -9.04
CA TRP A 105 -9.62 0.94 -9.67
C TRP A 105 -9.29 -0.23 -10.59
N GLY A 106 -10.18 -1.20 -10.72
CA GLY A 106 -10.00 -2.38 -11.58
C GLY A 106 -8.95 -3.36 -11.08
N VAL A 107 -8.56 -3.30 -9.80
CA VAL A 107 -7.63 -4.28 -9.20
C VAL A 107 -8.33 -5.49 -8.61
N LEU A 108 -9.61 -5.35 -8.29
CA LEU A 108 -10.54 -6.43 -8.02
C LEU A 108 -11.73 -6.32 -8.99
N GLN A 109 -12.42 -7.43 -9.19
CA GLN A 109 -13.70 -7.48 -9.89
C GLN A 109 -14.76 -8.16 -9.00
N ASP A 110 -16.01 -7.71 -9.12
CA ASP A 110 -17.12 -8.39 -8.50
C ASP A 110 -17.29 -9.77 -9.17
N SER A 111 -17.49 -10.83 -8.38
CA SER A 111 -17.85 -12.14 -8.91
C SER A 111 -19.37 -12.25 -9.07
N GLU A 112 -19.84 -13.36 -9.63
CA GLU A 112 -21.28 -13.65 -9.73
C GLU A 112 -21.98 -13.69 -8.36
N VAL A 113 -21.23 -14.03 -7.30
CA VAL A 113 -21.75 -14.08 -5.93
C VAL A 113 -21.56 -12.72 -5.25
N LYS A 114 -22.67 -12.11 -4.83
CA LYS A 114 -22.68 -10.81 -4.15
C LYS A 114 -21.75 -10.79 -2.94
N GLY A 115 -20.85 -9.81 -2.90
CA GLY A 115 -19.89 -9.63 -1.81
C GLY A 115 -18.70 -10.58 -1.89
N CYS A 116 -18.52 -11.22 -3.03
CA CYS A 116 -17.37 -12.02 -3.39
C CYS A 116 -16.59 -11.31 -4.50
N TYR A 117 -15.27 -11.34 -4.43
CA TYR A 117 -14.36 -10.61 -5.32
C TYR A 117 -13.26 -11.53 -5.83
N GLU A 118 -12.84 -11.27 -7.05
CA GLU A 118 -11.73 -11.94 -7.72
C GLU A 118 -10.63 -10.94 -8.04
N LYS A 119 -9.38 -11.43 -8.11
CA LYS A 119 -8.27 -10.60 -8.58
C LYS A 119 -8.48 -10.28 -10.06
N SER A 120 -8.38 -9.01 -10.41
CA SER A 120 -8.39 -8.62 -11.82
C SER A 120 -7.09 -9.07 -12.50
N THR A 121 -7.18 -9.30 -13.82
CA THR A 121 -6.02 -9.66 -14.66
C THR A 121 -5.04 -8.50 -14.88
N LEU A 122 -5.38 -7.29 -14.45
CA LEU A 122 -4.50 -6.13 -14.52
C LEU A 122 -3.34 -6.28 -13.52
N VAL A 123 -2.31 -7.04 -13.95
CA VAL A 123 -1.04 -7.09 -13.22
C VAL A 123 -0.17 -5.97 -13.78
N SER A 124 0.05 -4.93 -13.00
CA SER A 124 1.01 -3.89 -13.35
C SER A 124 2.41 -4.35 -12.96
N ASN A 125 3.28 -4.63 -13.95
CA ASN A 125 4.70 -4.80 -13.69
C ASN A 125 5.26 -3.49 -13.14
N THR A 126 5.92 -3.60 -12.00
CA THR A 126 6.47 -2.46 -11.28
C THR A 126 7.96 -2.34 -11.60
N GLU A 127 8.40 -1.19 -12.06
CA GLU A 127 9.82 -0.93 -12.23
C GLU A 127 10.53 -0.69 -10.89
N PRO A 128 11.87 -0.87 -10.81
CA PRO A 128 12.59 -0.82 -9.54
C PRO A 128 12.41 0.47 -8.73
N ASN A 129 12.43 1.64 -9.37
CA ASN A 129 12.27 2.91 -8.66
C ASN A 129 10.87 3.07 -8.06
N LEU A 130 9.83 2.60 -8.78
CA LEU A 130 8.47 2.57 -8.26
C LEU A 130 8.34 1.58 -7.09
N ALA A 131 8.99 0.41 -7.19
CA ALA A 131 9.00 -0.56 -6.10
C ALA A 131 9.65 0.01 -4.82
N ILE A 132 10.71 0.81 -4.95
CA ILE A 132 11.33 1.51 -3.81
C ILE A 132 10.32 2.48 -3.15
N LEU A 133 9.56 3.25 -3.93
CA LEU A 133 8.49 4.11 -3.41
C LEU A 133 7.39 3.28 -2.71
N MET A 134 7.04 2.11 -3.24
CA MET A 134 6.09 1.21 -2.59
C MET A 134 6.63 0.65 -1.27
N PHE A 135 7.92 0.32 -1.18
CA PHE A 135 8.55 -0.08 0.08
C PHE A 135 8.51 1.05 1.10
N GLU A 136 8.86 2.26 0.70
CA GLU A 136 8.77 3.45 1.55
C GLU A 136 7.35 3.64 2.08
N SER A 137 6.33 3.47 1.22
CA SER A 137 4.93 3.56 1.65
C SER A 137 4.55 2.52 2.71
N ALA A 138 5.06 1.29 2.60
CA ALA A 138 4.83 0.25 3.59
C ALA A 138 5.53 0.54 4.92
N LEU A 139 6.73 1.11 4.88
CA LEU A 139 7.46 1.54 6.07
C LEU A 139 6.72 2.68 6.77
N LEU A 140 6.22 3.68 6.02
CA LEU A 140 5.41 4.79 6.54
C LEU A 140 4.07 4.31 7.13
N ALA A 141 3.49 3.23 6.59
CA ALA A 141 2.24 2.66 7.07
C ALA A 141 2.37 1.83 8.36
N THR A 142 3.60 1.57 8.83
CA THR A 142 3.86 0.74 10.02
C THR A 142 4.48 1.56 11.14
N PRO A 143 4.07 1.35 12.42
CA PRO A 143 4.58 2.13 13.54
C PRO A 143 6.11 2.01 13.73
N GLU A 144 6.67 0.85 13.43
CA GLU A 144 8.10 0.58 13.58
C GLU A 144 8.96 1.24 12.50
N ALA A 145 8.35 1.71 11.41
CA ALA A 145 9.00 2.31 10.25
C ALA A 145 10.19 1.50 9.70
N LYS A 146 10.15 0.18 9.88
CA LYS A 146 11.19 -0.77 9.45
C LYS A 146 10.59 -2.12 9.05
N SER A 147 11.27 -2.82 8.13
CA SER A 147 10.88 -4.17 7.70
C SER A 147 12.04 -4.89 7.02
N VAL A 148 12.05 -6.22 7.07
CA VAL A 148 12.97 -7.05 6.29
C VAL A 148 12.62 -6.92 4.80
N LEU A 149 13.64 -6.80 3.95
CA LEU A 149 13.46 -6.65 2.48
C LEU A 149 12.62 -7.79 1.88
N GLY A 150 12.84 -9.03 2.31
CA GLY A 150 12.05 -10.18 1.85
C GLY A 150 10.55 -10.05 2.15
N PHE A 151 10.19 -9.43 3.28
CA PHE A 151 8.79 -9.17 3.61
C PHE A 151 8.19 -8.01 2.79
N LEU A 152 9.00 -7.06 2.37
CA LEU A 152 8.55 -5.98 1.49
C LEU A 152 8.35 -6.46 0.06
N LEU A 153 9.27 -7.28 -0.46
CA LEU A 153 9.17 -7.89 -1.78
C LEU A 153 7.91 -8.76 -1.92
N ASN A 154 7.52 -9.44 -0.84
CA ASN A 154 6.36 -10.33 -0.80
C ASN A 154 5.20 -9.73 -0.01
N ASN A 155 5.11 -8.40 0.11
CA ASN A 155 4.09 -7.76 0.93
C ASN A 155 2.70 -7.95 0.33
N PRO A 156 1.79 -8.66 1.03
CA PRO A 156 0.44 -8.90 0.52
C PRO A 156 -0.36 -7.63 0.24
N ALA A 157 -0.04 -6.51 0.89
CA ALA A 157 -0.70 -5.24 0.61
C ALA A 157 -0.48 -4.74 -0.83
N PHE A 158 0.52 -5.28 -1.50
CA PHE A 158 0.83 -4.95 -2.89
C PHE A 158 0.29 -5.98 -3.89
N PHE A 159 -0.73 -6.74 -3.51
CA PHE A 159 -1.29 -7.85 -4.29
C PHE A 159 -1.62 -7.56 -5.75
N PRO A 160 -1.96 -6.32 -6.19
CA PRO A 160 -2.19 -6.03 -7.60
C PRO A 160 -0.91 -5.88 -8.41
N PHE A 161 0.26 -5.74 -7.75
CA PHE A 161 1.51 -5.39 -8.41
C PHE A 161 2.51 -6.53 -8.33
N GLN A 162 3.26 -6.72 -9.39
CA GLN A 162 4.41 -7.62 -9.43
C GLN A 162 5.67 -6.79 -9.17
N LEU A 163 6.29 -6.98 -8.01
CA LEU A 163 7.50 -6.27 -7.63
C LEU A 163 8.74 -6.97 -8.20
N PRO A 164 9.72 -6.22 -8.74
CA PRO A 164 10.97 -6.81 -9.21
C PRO A 164 11.82 -7.27 -8.03
N VAL A 165 12.57 -8.34 -8.22
CA VAL A 165 13.60 -8.76 -7.27
C VAL A 165 14.71 -7.71 -7.26
N MET A 166 15.14 -7.29 -6.06
CA MET A 166 16.22 -6.32 -5.91
C MET A 166 16.99 -6.55 -4.61
N THR A 167 18.22 -6.06 -4.57
CA THR A 167 19.12 -6.17 -3.42
C THR A 167 19.06 -4.90 -2.56
N GLY A 168 19.52 -5.03 -1.30
CA GLY A 168 19.67 -3.86 -0.43
C GLY A 168 20.60 -2.80 -1.01
N ASP A 169 21.71 -3.21 -1.64
CA ASP A 169 22.67 -2.28 -2.26
C ASP A 169 22.04 -1.47 -3.39
N PHE A 170 21.19 -2.12 -4.19
CA PHE A 170 20.44 -1.42 -5.23
C PHE A 170 19.53 -0.34 -4.65
N ILE A 171 18.87 -0.63 -3.53
CA ILE A 171 17.99 0.32 -2.83
C ILE A 171 18.80 1.46 -2.22
N ALA A 172 19.91 1.14 -1.52
CA ALA A 172 20.78 2.12 -0.89
C ALA A 172 21.34 3.16 -1.87
N GLN A 173 21.64 2.74 -3.11
CA GLN A 173 22.15 3.63 -4.16
C GLN A 173 21.08 4.56 -4.74
N ARG A 174 19.79 4.31 -4.52
CA ARG A 174 18.67 5.00 -5.18
C ARG A 174 17.72 5.71 -4.24
N SER A 175 17.81 5.48 -2.95
CA SER A 175 16.94 6.11 -1.97
C SER A 175 17.75 6.65 -0.80
N GLU A 176 17.69 7.96 -0.60
CA GLU A 176 18.23 8.62 0.60
C GLU A 176 17.26 8.54 1.79
N ARG A 177 15.99 8.19 1.53
CA ARG A 177 14.94 8.11 2.55
C ARG A 177 14.80 6.72 3.17
N ILE A 178 15.48 5.72 2.63
CA ILE A 178 15.51 4.35 3.16
C ILE A 178 16.95 4.02 3.53
N GLU A 179 17.19 3.81 4.80
CA GLU A 179 18.44 3.26 5.32
C GLU A 179 18.40 1.73 5.20
N VAL A 180 19.49 1.17 4.71
CA VAL A 180 19.67 -0.27 4.51
C VAL A 180 20.64 -0.78 5.57
N VAL A 181 20.15 -1.63 6.46
CA VAL A 181 20.94 -2.24 7.54
C VAL A 181 21.06 -3.73 7.25
N ARG A 182 22.28 -4.22 7.13
CA ARG A 182 22.55 -5.65 7.02
C ARG A 182 22.69 -6.25 8.42
N TYR A 183 22.03 -7.38 8.65
CA TYR A 183 22.20 -8.16 9.85
C TYR A 183 22.20 -9.65 9.49
N GLY A 184 23.17 -10.40 10.06
CA GLY A 184 23.39 -11.78 9.63
C GLY A 184 24.03 -11.88 8.24
N LEU A 185 24.00 -13.07 7.65
CA LEU A 185 24.64 -13.35 6.36
C LEU A 185 23.81 -12.91 5.16
N ASP A 186 22.47 -13.04 5.24
CA ASP A 186 21.56 -12.82 4.10
C ASP A 186 20.41 -11.86 4.40
N ASP A 187 20.26 -11.38 5.62
CA ASP A 187 19.12 -10.56 6.01
C ASP A 187 19.42 -9.07 5.84
N VAL A 188 18.52 -8.39 5.16
CA VAL A 188 18.54 -6.95 4.92
C VAL A 188 17.30 -6.32 5.55
N LEU A 189 17.53 -5.41 6.50
CA LEU A 189 16.50 -4.58 7.11
C LEU A 189 16.47 -3.22 6.41
N LEU A 190 15.29 -2.81 6.00
CA LEU A 190 15.02 -1.46 5.53
C LEU A 190 14.33 -0.68 6.63
N LYS A 191 14.76 0.55 6.86
CA LYS A 191 14.10 1.49 7.79
C LYS A 191 14.06 2.89 7.19
N LEU A 192 13.11 3.70 7.60
CA LEU A 192 13.10 5.10 7.20
C LEU A 192 14.27 5.83 7.85
N THR A 193 14.93 6.67 7.05
CA THR A 193 16.01 7.54 7.54
C THR A 193 15.43 8.52 8.56
N ALA A 194 16.03 8.61 9.74
CA ALA A 194 15.65 9.62 10.71
C ALA A 194 15.84 11.02 10.09
N LYS A 195 14.84 11.90 10.24
CA LYS A 195 15.01 13.30 9.83
C LYS A 195 16.19 13.88 10.61
N SER A 196 17.18 14.39 9.91
CA SER A 196 18.13 15.33 10.51
C SER A 196 17.33 16.56 10.94
N SER A 197 17.28 16.76 12.25
CA SER A 197 16.61 17.90 12.88
C SER A 197 17.31 19.20 12.53
#